data_c2773548a05d18bf759e634f665d0145
#
_entry.id   c2773548a05d18bf759e634f665d0145
#
_cell.length_a   1.000
_cell.length_b   1.000
_cell.length_c   1.000
_cell.angle_alpha   90.00
_cell.angle_beta   90.00
_cell.angle_gamma   90.00
#
_symmetry.space_group_name_H-M   'P 1'
#
loop_
_entity.id
_entity.type
_entity.pdbx_description
1 polymer ?
#
loop_
_entity_poly.entity_id
_entity_poly.type
_entity_poly.pdbx_seq_one_letter_code
_entity_poly.pdbx_strand_id
1 'polypeptide(L)'
;MVGPTSPPPGNRVASELEEAGWTSGEFEAFSAQLGPVWTRGRGPEGELEVGFFATEAHTNGHLGTVHGGLLMTFADTSLGMKVGEVIGGPRCTTVSLQVQFVSAGQVGDFLVCRPEVVRKTRNLMFMRGLISTGDRTVASAEGIWKIWGV
;
A
#
# COMPACT_ATOMS: atom_id res chain seq x y z
N MET A 1 13.88 19.52 -25.57
CA MET A 1 12.94 20.66 -25.68
C MET A 1 11.72 20.38 -24.84
N VAL A 2 11.58 21.14 -23.77
CA VAL A 2 10.40 21.02 -22.93
C VAL A 2 9.27 21.76 -23.63
N GLY A 3 8.27 21.03 -24.09
CA GLY A 3 7.05 21.64 -24.62
C GLY A 3 6.32 22.44 -23.56
N PRO A 4 5.25 23.19 -23.91
CA PRO A 4 4.53 24.02 -22.97
C PRO A 4 4.14 23.18 -21.73
N THR A 5 4.48 23.73 -20.64
CA THR A 5 4.33 23.19 -19.30
C THR A 5 2.93 22.62 -19.04
N SER A 6 2.78 21.33 -19.31
CA SER A 6 1.80 20.58 -18.57
C SER A 6 2.17 20.71 -17.09
N PRO A 7 1.24 20.96 -16.19
CA PRO A 7 1.54 20.94 -14.77
C PRO A 7 2.30 19.66 -14.46
N PRO A 8 3.23 19.70 -13.50
CA PRO A 8 3.99 18.50 -13.17
C PRO A 8 3.00 17.35 -12.98
N PRO A 9 3.32 16.13 -13.46
CA PRO A 9 2.41 14.99 -13.50
C PRO A 9 1.64 14.78 -12.20
N GLY A 10 2.21 15.22 -11.08
CA GLY A 10 1.62 15.08 -9.76
C GLY A 10 0.28 15.79 -9.54
N ASN A 11 0.08 17.00 -10.07
CA ASN A 11 -1.16 17.74 -9.78
C ASN A 11 -2.36 17.23 -10.56
N ARG A 12 -2.16 16.81 -11.80
CA ARG A 12 -3.21 16.25 -12.64
C ARG A 12 -3.66 14.90 -12.14
N VAL A 13 -2.69 14.06 -11.78
CA VAL A 13 -2.95 12.72 -11.26
C VAL A 13 -3.61 12.79 -9.88
N ALA A 14 -3.20 13.73 -9.02
CA ALA A 14 -3.85 13.96 -7.74
C ALA A 14 -5.33 14.30 -7.90
N SER A 15 -5.67 15.22 -8.82
CA SER A 15 -7.07 15.57 -9.10
C SER A 15 -7.89 14.39 -9.60
N GLU A 16 -7.33 13.59 -10.51
CA GLU A 16 -7.99 12.39 -11.03
C GLU A 16 -8.24 11.36 -9.92
N LEU A 17 -7.30 11.18 -9.01
CA LEU A 17 -7.46 10.28 -7.86
C LEU A 17 -8.53 10.78 -6.90
N GLU A 18 -8.54 12.08 -6.58
CA GLU A 18 -9.55 12.69 -5.72
C GLU A 18 -10.94 12.55 -6.30
N GLU A 19 -11.11 12.79 -7.60
CA GLU A 19 -12.37 12.57 -8.31
C GLU A 19 -12.82 11.11 -8.27
N ALA A 20 -11.87 10.17 -8.27
CA ALA A 20 -12.14 8.74 -8.15
C ALA A 20 -12.34 8.27 -6.69
N GLY A 21 -12.38 9.20 -5.73
CA GLY A 21 -12.66 8.91 -4.32
C GLY A 21 -11.45 8.59 -3.46
N TRP A 22 -10.24 8.79 -3.97
CA TRP A 22 -9.01 8.62 -3.20
C TRP A 22 -8.72 9.84 -2.34
N THR A 23 -8.15 9.61 -1.17
CA THR A 23 -7.67 10.64 -0.26
C THR A 23 -6.19 10.41 0.03
N SER A 24 -5.38 11.45 -0.06
CA SER A 24 -3.95 11.35 0.22
C SER A 24 -3.65 11.60 1.70
N GLY A 25 -2.57 11.01 2.15
CA GLY A 25 -2.00 11.22 3.47
C GLY A 25 -0.55 10.78 3.48
N GLU A 26 0.12 11.01 4.59
CA GLU A 26 1.49 10.58 4.80
C GLU A 26 1.60 9.77 6.08
N PHE A 27 2.44 8.74 6.03
CA PHE A 27 2.79 7.98 7.22
C PHE A 27 3.95 8.67 7.96
N GLU A 28 4.06 8.35 9.22
CA GLU A 28 5.17 8.76 10.06
C GLU A 28 6.21 7.65 10.17
N ALA A 29 7.38 7.99 10.70
CA ALA A 29 8.48 7.08 10.99
C ALA A 29 8.91 6.28 9.75
N PHE A 30 9.12 4.98 9.88
CA PHE A 30 9.66 4.15 8.80
C PHE A 30 8.77 4.15 7.55
N SER A 31 7.46 4.05 7.72
CA SER A 31 6.52 4.02 6.59
C SER A 31 6.45 5.34 5.81
N ALA A 32 7.00 6.42 6.36
CA ALA A 32 7.13 7.70 5.64
C ALA A 32 7.94 7.57 4.35
N GLN A 33 8.77 6.55 4.22
CA GLN A 33 9.53 6.27 3.00
C GLN A 33 8.66 5.94 1.78
N LEU A 34 7.42 5.52 2.01
CA LEU A 34 6.45 5.31 0.94
C LEU A 34 6.08 6.62 0.23
N GLY A 35 6.30 7.77 0.90
CA GLY A 35 5.86 9.07 0.43
C GLY A 35 4.36 9.25 0.59
N PRO A 36 3.72 10.11 -0.21
CA PRO A 36 2.27 10.27 -0.16
C PRO A 36 1.58 8.94 -0.46
N VAL A 37 0.66 8.57 0.42
CA VAL A 37 -0.14 7.35 0.31
C VAL A 37 -1.59 7.73 0.10
N TRP A 38 -2.22 7.07 -0.83
CA TRP A 38 -3.61 7.28 -1.20
C TRP A 38 -4.45 6.14 -0.65
N THR A 39 -5.63 6.46 -0.15
CA THR A 39 -6.57 5.46 0.35
C THR A 39 -7.98 5.76 -0.12
N ARG A 40 -8.76 4.71 -0.29
CA ARG A 40 -10.21 4.79 -0.43
C ARG A 40 -10.84 3.52 0.14
N GLY A 41 -12.16 3.52 0.32
CA GLY A 41 -12.86 2.38 0.93
C GLY A 41 -12.55 2.21 2.42
N ARG A 42 -12.27 3.32 3.12
CA ARG A 42 -11.93 3.32 4.55
C ARG A 42 -13.10 2.87 5.42
N GLY A 43 -12.75 2.30 6.56
CA GLY A 43 -13.68 1.87 7.58
C GLY A 43 -13.64 0.37 7.84
N PRO A 44 -14.15 -0.08 9.00
CA PRO A 44 -14.01 -1.50 9.40
C PRO A 44 -14.70 -2.46 8.43
N GLU A 45 -15.77 -2.04 7.77
CA GLU A 45 -16.52 -2.84 6.79
C GLU A 45 -16.27 -2.39 5.34
N GLY A 46 -15.40 -1.39 5.13
CA GLY A 46 -15.05 -0.92 3.81
C GLY A 46 -14.09 -1.86 3.08
N GLU A 47 -14.07 -1.78 1.77
CA GLU A 47 -13.09 -2.45 0.92
C GLU A 47 -11.90 -1.53 0.72
N LEU A 48 -10.98 -1.53 1.69
CA LEU A 48 -9.82 -0.65 1.68
C LEU A 48 -8.94 -0.90 0.46
N GLU A 49 -8.58 0.19 -0.18
CA GLU A 49 -7.50 0.22 -1.16
C GLU A 49 -6.45 1.22 -0.70
N VAL A 50 -5.19 0.83 -0.77
CA VAL A 50 -4.03 1.65 -0.43
C VAL A 50 -3.14 1.74 -1.65
N GLY A 51 -2.73 2.94 -2.02
CA GLY A 51 -1.91 3.15 -3.22
C GLY A 51 -0.79 4.16 -3.01
N PHE A 52 0.30 3.99 -3.74
CA PHE A 52 1.38 4.96 -3.80
C PHE A 52 2.02 4.96 -5.19
N PHE A 53 2.60 6.09 -5.57
CA PHE A 53 3.39 6.19 -6.81
C PHE A 53 4.83 5.79 -6.54
N ALA A 54 5.31 4.83 -7.32
CA ALA A 54 6.72 4.46 -7.26
C ALA A 54 7.60 5.57 -7.84
N THR A 55 8.64 5.92 -7.10
CA THR A 55 9.64 6.91 -7.50
C THR A 55 11.02 6.27 -7.57
N GLU A 56 12.01 7.01 -8.05
CA GLU A 56 13.38 6.51 -8.09
C GLU A 56 13.93 6.14 -6.72
N ALA A 57 13.51 6.85 -5.66
CA ALA A 57 13.90 6.54 -4.28
C ALA A 57 13.40 5.17 -3.80
N HIS A 58 12.43 4.59 -4.48
CA HIS A 58 11.85 3.30 -4.17
C HIS A 58 12.52 2.13 -4.92
N THR A 59 13.45 2.42 -5.81
CA THR A 59 14.07 1.39 -6.67
C THR A 59 15.26 0.72 -6.00
N ASN A 60 15.66 -0.41 -6.55
CA ASN A 60 16.89 -1.10 -6.17
C ASN A 60 18.15 -0.51 -6.83
N GLY A 61 18.04 0.67 -7.41
CA GLY A 61 19.16 1.46 -7.95
C GLY A 61 19.61 1.03 -9.34
N HIS A 62 20.17 -0.15 -9.46
CA HIS A 62 20.80 -0.60 -10.70
C HIS A 62 19.84 -1.20 -11.75
N LEU A 63 18.66 -1.67 -11.34
CA LEU A 63 17.67 -2.26 -12.24
C LEU A 63 16.51 -1.32 -12.57
N GLY A 64 16.37 -0.21 -11.85
CA GLY A 64 15.26 0.73 -12.04
C GLY A 64 13.88 0.18 -11.66
N THR A 65 13.83 -0.97 -11.02
CA THR A 65 12.58 -1.59 -10.53
C THR A 65 12.39 -1.32 -9.05
N VAL A 66 11.16 -1.37 -8.58
CA VAL A 66 10.83 -1.14 -7.18
C VAL A 66 11.48 -2.23 -6.32
N HIS A 67 12.18 -1.80 -5.28
CA HIS A 67 12.89 -2.70 -4.37
C HIS A 67 11.90 -3.62 -3.65
N GLY A 68 12.23 -4.92 -3.60
CA GLY A 68 11.38 -5.91 -2.93
C GLY A 68 11.11 -5.58 -1.47
N GLY A 69 12.10 -5.05 -0.75
CA GLY A 69 11.92 -4.59 0.63
C GLY A 69 10.93 -3.44 0.75
N LEU A 70 10.86 -2.56 -0.25
CA LEU A 70 9.86 -1.49 -0.30
C LEU A 70 8.46 -2.08 -0.49
N LEU A 71 8.30 -3.05 -1.37
CA LEU A 71 7.03 -3.74 -1.58
C LEU A 71 6.60 -4.50 -0.31
N MET A 72 7.53 -5.09 0.43
CA MET A 72 7.23 -5.70 1.73
C MET A 72 6.77 -4.66 2.75
N THR A 73 7.41 -3.50 2.80
CA THR A 73 6.98 -2.38 3.65
C THR A 73 5.56 -1.94 3.30
N PHE A 74 5.29 -1.80 2.01
CA PHE A 74 3.96 -1.43 1.53
C PHE A 74 2.91 -2.48 1.86
N ALA A 75 3.21 -3.76 1.69
CA ALA A 75 2.32 -4.86 2.07
C ALA A 75 2.05 -4.85 3.58
N ASP A 76 3.08 -4.77 4.39
CA ASP A 76 2.96 -4.73 5.85
C ASP A 76 2.10 -3.56 6.31
N THR A 77 2.38 -2.38 5.78
CA THR A 77 1.65 -1.16 6.12
C THR A 77 0.18 -1.25 5.69
N SER A 78 -0.08 -1.70 4.47
CA SER A 78 -1.44 -1.78 3.91
C SER A 78 -2.31 -2.81 4.64
N LEU A 79 -1.77 -4.00 4.85
CA LEU A 79 -2.49 -5.07 5.56
C LEU A 79 -2.70 -4.68 7.03
N GLY A 80 -1.69 -4.10 7.67
CA GLY A 80 -1.78 -3.61 9.04
C GLY A 80 -2.79 -2.48 9.19
N MET A 81 -2.93 -1.60 8.21
CA MET A 81 -3.98 -0.58 8.19
C MET A 81 -5.38 -1.19 8.31
N LYS A 82 -5.66 -2.21 7.51
CA LYS A 82 -6.96 -2.87 7.56
C LYS A 82 -7.20 -3.55 8.89
N VAL A 83 -6.18 -4.17 9.47
CA VAL A 83 -6.27 -4.71 10.83
C VAL A 83 -6.67 -3.62 11.81
N GLY A 84 -5.99 -2.48 11.76
CA GLY A 84 -6.30 -1.33 12.63
C GLY A 84 -7.72 -0.81 12.45
N GLU A 85 -8.21 -0.76 11.21
CA GLU A 85 -9.60 -0.35 10.95
C GLU A 85 -10.62 -1.31 11.56
N VAL A 86 -10.37 -2.61 11.44
CA VAL A 86 -11.29 -3.63 11.98
C VAL A 86 -11.32 -3.63 13.51
N ILE A 87 -10.18 -3.44 14.16
CA ILE A 87 -10.10 -3.46 15.63
C ILE A 87 -10.30 -2.08 16.27
N GLY A 88 -10.41 -1.02 15.49
CA GLY A 88 -10.66 0.34 15.97
C GLY A 88 -9.44 1.06 16.53
N GLY A 89 -8.24 0.73 16.05
CA GLY A 89 -7.00 1.42 16.45
C GLY A 89 -5.75 0.66 16.10
N PRO A 90 -4.56 1.24 16.31
CA PRO A 90 -3.29 0.67 15.85
C PRO A 90 -2.69 -0.39 16.78
N ARG A 91 -3.49 -1.04 17.61
CA ARG A 91 -3.02 -2.02 18.61
C ARG A 91 -2.79 -3.40 18.01
N CYS A 92 -1.96 -3.46 16.99
CA CYS A 92 -1.58 -4.71 16.36
C CYS A 92 -0.09 -4.71 16.03
N THR A 93 0.45 -5.90 15.87
CA THR A 93 1.86 -6.10 15.50
C THR A 93 1.95 -7.26 14.53
N THR A 94 2.74 -7.10 13.48
CA THR A 94 3.02 -8.15 12.51
C THR A 94 3.74 -9.32 13.17
N VAL A 95 3.19 -10.50 13.05
CA VAL A 95 3.81 -11.75 13.53
C VAL A 95 4.51 -12.48 12.40
N SER A 96 3.87 -12.49 11.24
CA SER A 96 4.38 -13.16 10.05
C SER A 96 3.94 -12.39 8.81
N LEU A 97 4.83 -12.28 7.84
CA LEU A 97 4.54 -11.66 6.56
C LEU A 97 5.29 -12.42 5.48
N GLN A 98 4.56 -12.88 4.47
CA GLN A 98 5.12 -13.49 3.28
C GLN A 98 4.69 -12.71 2.05
N VAL A 99 5.64 -12.41 1.18
CA VAL A 99 5.38 -11.71 -0.07
C VAL A 99 6.02 -12.48 -1.21
N GLN A 100 5.23 -12.77 -2.22
CA GLN A 100 5.72 -13.31 -3.48
C GLN A 100 5.77 -12.18 -4.50
N PHE A 101 6.91 -12.02 -5.15
CA PHE A 101 7.13 -11.01 -6.18
C PHE A 101 6.80 -11.63 -7.54
N VAL A 102 5.71 -11.20 -8.14
CA VAL A 102 5.15 -11.82 -9.34
C VAL A 102 5.64 -11.13 -10.61
N SER A 103 5.73 -9.79 -10.57
CA SER A 103 6.28 -8.99 -11.66
C SER A 103 6.93 -7.72 -11.10
N ALA A 104 7.71 -7.04 -11.93
CA ALA A 104 8.40 -5.84 -11.49
C ALA A 104 7.48 -4.63 -11.42
N GLY A 105 7.54 -3.89 -10.31
CA GLY A 105 7.03 -2.53 -10.25
C GLY A 105 8.07 -1.57 -10.82
N GLN A 106 7.62 -0.51 -11.47
CA GLN A 106 8.49 0.46 -12.14
C GLN A 106 8.19 1.87 -11.67
N VAL A 107 9.18 2.75 -11.80
CA VAL A 107 9.00 4.18 -11.52
C VAL A 107 7.82 4.71 -12.34
N GLY A 108 6.93 5.44 -11.67
CA GLY A 108 5.73 6.00 -12.27
C GLY A 108 4.49 5.12 -12.12
N ASP A 109 4.65 3.85 -11.78
CA ASP A 109 3.51 2.98 -11.51
C ASP A 109 2.76 3.43 -10.27
N PHE A 110 1.43 3.42 -10.34
CA PHE A 110 0.58 3.55 -9.17
C PHE A 110 0.29 2.13 -8.64
N LEU A 111 0.95 1.79 -7.55
CA LEU A 111 0.85 0.46 -6.94
C LEU A 111 -0.25 0.46 -5.89
N VAL A 112 -1.18 -0.47 -6.02
CA VAL A 112 -2.37 -0.56 -5.15
C VAL A 112 -2.40 -1.91 -4.46
N CYS A 113 -2.58 -1.88 -3.15
CA CYS A 113 -2.86 -3.06 -2.34
C CYS A 113 -4.32 -3.05 -1.91
N ARG A 114 -4.96 -4.21 -2.01
CA ARG A 114 -6.34 -4.44 -1.56
C ARG A 114 -6.33 -5.45 -0.43
N PRO A 115 -6.25 -4.99 0.83
CA PRO A 115 -6.26 -5.88 1.99
C PRO A 115 -7.58 -6.64 2.14
N GLU A 116 -7.47 -7.91 2.44
CA GLU A 116 -8.61 -8.79 2.72
C GLU A 116 -8.38 -9.52 4.04
N VAL A 117 -9.39 -9.51 4.90
CA VAL A 117 -9.38 -10.31 6.13
C VAL A 117 -9.74 -11.74 5.77
N VAL A 118 -8.82 -12.67 5.99
CA VAL A 118 -9.07 -14.09 5.80
C VAL A 118 -9.81 -14.65 7.00
N ARG A 119 -9.32 -14.33 8.20
CA ARG A 119 -9.96 -14.74 9.46
C ARG A 119 -9.51 -13.83 10.59
N LYS A 120 -10.45 -13.47 11.44
CA LYS A 120 -10.20 -12.81 12.72
C LYS A 120 -10.49 -13.77 13.87
N THR A 121 -9.53 -13.93 14.77
CA THR A 121 -9.74 -14.56 16.06
C THR A 121 -9.70 -13.50 17.17
N ARG A 122 -9.79 -13.90 18.42
CA ARG A 122 -9.76 -12.96 19.55
C ARG A 122 -8.50 -12.08 19.54
N ASN A 123 -7.34 -12.68 19.26
CA ASN A 123 -6.05 -12.02 19.38
C ASN A 123 -5.15 -12.14 18.15
N LEU A 124 -5.65 -12.74 17.08
CA LEU A 124 -4.93 -12.83 15.80
C LEU A 124 -5.84 -12.42 14.65
N MET A 125 -5.22 -11.86 13.62
CA MET A 125 -5.89 -11.59 12.35
C MET A 125 -5.04 -12.10 11.19
N PHE A 126 -5.66 -12.95 10.38
CA PHE A 126 -5.05 -13.51 9.18
C PHE A 126 -5.46 -12.65 7.99
N MET A 127 -4.48 -12.15 7.27
CA MET A 127 -4.67 -11.20 6.18
C MET A 127 -4.05 -11.68 4.89
N ARG A 128 -4.59 -11.22 3.77
CA ARG A 128 -3.97 -11.35 2.45
C ARG A 128 -4.27 -10.13 1.60
N GLY A 129 -3.51 -9.94 0.54
CA GLY A 129 -3.75 -8.88 -0.44
C GLY A 129 -2.84 -9.00 -1.63
N LEU A 130 -3.35 -8.58 -2.79
CA LEU A 130 -2.54 -8.43 -3.99
C LEU A 130 -2.09 -6.98 -4.10
N ILE A 131 -0.86 -6.79 -4.57
CA ILE A 131 -0.35 -5.50 -4.99
C ILE A 131 -0.35 -5.51 -6.52
N SER A 132 -1.01 -4.54 -7.12
CA SER A 132 -1.14 -4.46 -8.57
C SER A 132 -0.95 -3.03 -9.08
N THR A 133 -0.65 -2.91 -10.36
CA THR A 133 -0.69 -1.66 -11.11
C THR A 133 -1.51 -1.90 -12.37
N GLY A 134 -2.63 -1.16 -12.52
CA GLY A 134 -3.61 -1.49 -13.55
C GLY A 134 -4.06 -2.94 -13.41
N ASP A 135 -4.01 -3.69 -14.52
CA ASP A 135 -4.42 -5.10 -14.57
C ASP A 135 -3.29 -6.08 -14.22
N ARG A 136 -2.09 -5.56 -13.94
CA ARG A 136 -0.91 -6.41 -13.73
C ARG A 136 -0.64 -6.60 -12.24
N THR A 137 -0.60 -7.85 -11.80
CA THR A 137 -0.20 -8.21 -10.44
C THR A 137 1.31 -8.07 -10.29
N VAL A 138 1.73 -7.32 -9.28
CA VAL A 138 3.14 -7.10 -8.96
C VAL A 138 3.60 -8.03 -7.82
N ALA A 139 2.76 -8.18 -6.81
CA ALA A 139 3.09 -9.02 -5.66
C ALA A 139 1.84 -9.60 -5.01
N SER A 140 2.01 -10.71 -4.33
CA SER A 140 0.97 -11.36 -3.53
C SER A 140 1.46 -11.45 -2.08
N ALA A 141 0.68 -10.96 -1.15
CA ALA A 141 1.05 -10.89 0.26
C ALA A 141 0.05 -11.64 1.12
N GLU A 142 0.57 -12.28 2.15
CA GLU A 142 -0.24 -12.84 3.23
C GLU A 142 0.51 -12.69 4.56
N GLY A 143 -0.22 -12.58 5.65
CA GLY A 143 0.40 -12.41 6.95
C GLY A 143 -0.54 -12.60 8.11
N ILE A 144 0.04 -12.54 9.29
CA ILE A 144 -0.65 -12.70 10.57
C ILE A 144 -0.29 -11.53 11.46
N TRP A 145 -1.30 -10.90 12.04
CA TRP A 145 -1.13 -9.81 13.01
C TRP A 145 -1.64 -10.23 14.38
N LYS A 146 -0.86 -9.94 15.40
CA LYS A 146 -1.32 -10.06 16.78
C LYS A 146 -2.08 -8.80 17.17
N ILE A 147 -3.21 -8.98 17.81
CA ILE A 147 -4.04 -7.91 18.36
C ILE A 147 -3.72 -7.78 19.85
N TRP A 148 -3.39 -6.56 20.27
CA TRP A 148 -3.07 -6.26 21.66
C TRP A 148 -4.27 -5.67 22.41
N GLY A 149 -4.31 -5.82 23.72
CA GLY A 149 -5.29 -5.16 24.58
C GLY A 149 -6.71 -5.72 24.49
N VAL A 150 -6.84 -7.00 24.20
CA VAL A 150 -8.10 -7.72 24.20
C VAL A 150 -8.13 -8.77 25.30
#